data_9c16c05740e14649211b97738f37e778
#
_entry.id   9c16c05740e14649211b97738f37e778
#
_cell.length_a   1.000
_cell.length_b   1.000
_cell.length_c   1.000
_cell.angle_alpha   90.00
_cell.angle_beta   90.00
_cell.angle_gamma   90.00
#
_symmetry.space_group_name_H-M   'P 1'
#
loop_
_entity.id
_entity.type
_entity.pdbx_description
1 polymer ?
#
loop_
_entity_poly.entity_id
_entity_poly.type
_entity_poly.pdbx_seq_one_letter_code
_entity_poly.pdbx_strand_id
1 'polypeptide(L)'
;KNVQARLVATDGNNTLEGNGTVFSHGFNLEEEWKGHIELLDLDKPERTPVTYDDLVLAPIPDEPPLVEITEPAKDLQLPADATFLVEVFAADDHGISDVRMRIEHAGDSEEETIFVEPMEKEKRLTYVFDLNVRPLAVGDVLTYMALASDNKEPESQLARSEIYFIEVLPPEGNSTDADGGDMEGESKEIPVRDFINKTKKIIRSTYDAMLETEEIKKD
;
A
#
# COMPACT_ATOMS: atom_id res chain seq x y z
N LYS A 1 -33.90 14.88 -38.74
CA LYS A 1 -33.53 13.47 -39.11
C LYS A 1 -33.66 12.62 -37.89
N ASN A 2 -34.40 11.55 -37.99
CA ASN A 2 -34.59 10.60 -36.91
C ASN A 2 -33.47 9.53 -37.03
N VAL A 3 -32.45 9.62 -36.19
CA VAL A 3 -31.28 8.75 -36.23
C VAL A 3 -31.21 7.94 -34.92
N GLN A 4 -30.93 6.66 -35.03
CA GLN A 4 -30.64 5.80 -33.91
C GLN A 4 -29.18 5.35 -34.00
N ALA A 5 -28.48 5.34 -32.88
CA ALA A 5 -27.17 4.74 -32.76
C ALA A 5 -27.24 3.45 -31.93
N ARG A 6 -26.45 2.47 -32.28
CA ARG A 6 -26.27 1.26 -31.50
C ARG A 6 -24.83 0.82 -31.46
N LEU A 7 -24.46 0.25 -30.33
CA LEU A 7 -23.18 -0.39 -30.13
C LEU A 7 -23.34 -1.87 -30.47
N VAL A 8 -22.52 -2.38 -31.36
CA VAL A 8 -22.59 -3.77 -31.85
C VAL A 8 -21.31 -4.48 -31.45
N ALA A 9 -21.43 -5.57 -30.74
CA ALA A 9 -20.33 -6.44 -30.33
C ALA A 9 -20.66 -7.90 -30.62
N THR A 10 -19.69 -8.77 -30.43
CA THR A 10 -19.83 -10.21 -30.62
C THR A 10 -20.80 -10.86 -29.63
N ASP A 11 -20.94 -10.27 -28.45
CA ASP A 11 -21.77 -10.73 -27.33
C ASP A 11 -23.16 -10.07 -27.26
N GLY A 12 -23.45 -9.09 -28.12
CA GLY A 12 -24.75 -8.44 -28.16
C GLY A 12 -24.75 -7.03 -28.75
N ASN A 13 -25.95 -6.49 -28.92
CA ASN A 13 -26.17 -5.17 -29.44
C ASN A 13 -26.87 -4.29 -28.39
N ASN A 14 -26.29 -3.14 -28.09
CA ASN A 14 -26.88 -2.15 -27.19
C ASN A 14 -27.31 -0.90 -27.96
N THR A 15 -28.56 -0.45 -27.76
CA THR A 15 -29.02 0.80 -28.32
C THR A 15 -28.50 1.95 -27.47
N LEU A 16 -27.89 2.92 -28.12
CA LEU A 16 -27.41 4.15 -27.48
C LEU A 16 -28.58 5.11 -27.27
N GLU A 17 -28.69 5.67 -26.09
CA GLU A 17 -29.66 6.71 -25.80
C GLU A 17 -29.18 8.07 -26.31
N GLY A 18 -30.08 8.85 -26.95
CA GLY A 18 -29.67 10.14 -27.46
C GLY A 18 -30.75 10.90 -28.20
N ASN A 19 -30.47 12.15 -28.60
CA ASN A 19 -31.40 13.09 -29.23
C ASN A 19 -30.89 13.61 -30.58
N GLY A 20 -30.39 12.75 -31.43
CA GLY A 20 -30.07 13.05 -32.82
C GLY A 20 -28.67 13.60 -33.10
N THR A 21 -27.95 14.13 -32.13
CA THR A 21 -26.56 14.59 -32.27
C THR A 21 -25.58 14.04 -31.23
N VAL A 22 -26.10 13.65 -30.07
CA VAL A 22 -25.32 13.06 -28.99
C VAL A 22 -26.00 11.76 -28.56
N PHE A 23 -25.24 10.69 -28.51
CA PHE A 23 -25.67 9.38 -28.06
C PHE A 23 -24.75 8.91 -26.96
N SER A 24 -25.29 8.28 -25.92
CA SER A 24 -24.55 7.77 -24.77
C SER A 24 -25.04 6.39 -24.37
N HIS A 25 -24.15 5.60 -23.85
CA HIS A 25 -24.43 4.32 -23.20
C HIS A 25 -23.38 4.06 -22.13
N GLY A 26 -23.83 3.68 -20.95
CA GLY A 26 -22.95 3.32 -19.83
C GLY A 26 -22.92 1.81 -19.64
N PHE A 27 -21.75 1.24 -19.49
CA PHE A 27 -21.56 -0.17 -19.17
C PHE A 27 -20.28 -0.35 -18.34
N ASN A 28 -20.21 -1.43 -17.57
CA ASN A 28 -18.98 -1.80 -16.87
C ASN A 28 -18.08 -2.56 -17.83
N LEU A 29 -16.82 -2.15 -17.87
CA LEU A 29 -15.78 -2.77 -18.68
C LEU A 29 -14.89 -3.62 -17.77
N GLU A 30 -15.12 -4.93 -17.71
CA GLU A 30 -14.34 -5.87 -16.89
C GLU A 30 -13.27 -6.59 -17.72
N GLU A 31 -13.51 -6.75 -19.03
CA GLU A 31 -12.60 -7.36 -19.98
C GLU A 31 -12.50 -6.51 -21.25
N GLU A 32 -11.51 -6.82 -22.10
CA GLU A 32 -11.36 -6.16 -23.39
C GLU A 32 -12.64 -6.33 -24.24
N TRP A 33 -13.24 -5.21 -24.62
CA TRP A 33 -14.41 -5.17 -25.50
C TRP A 33 -14.01 -4.74 -26.91
N LYS A 34 -14.52 -5.46 -27.93
CA LYS A 34 -14.33 -5.16 -29.34
C LYS A 34 -15.68 -5.05 -30.03
N GLY A 35 -15.82 -4.02 -30.84
CA GLY A 35 -17.06 -3.82 -31.58
C GLY A 35 -17.03 -2.61 -32.48
N HIS A 36 -18.21 -2.18 -32.90
CA HIS A 36 -18.39 -1.02 -33.73
C HIS A 36 -19.67 -0.26 -33.38
N ILE A 37 -19.78 0.97 -33.86
CA ILE A 37 -20.99 1.78 -33.74
C ILE A 37 -21.70 1.80 -35.09
N GLU A 38 -23.01 1.54 -35.08
CA GLU A 38 -23.88 1.69 -36.24
C GLU A 38 -24.82 2.88 -36.04
N LEU A 39 -24.95 3.70 -37.08
CA LEU A 39 -25.94 4.78 -37.16
C LEU A 39 -27.03 4.39 -38.19
N LEU A 40 -28.26 4.31 -37.71
CA LEU A 40 -29.42 3.95 -38.50
C LEU A 40 -30.27 5.18 -38.80
N ASP A 41 -30.64 5.38 -40.06
CA ASP A 41 -31.60 6.42 -40.49
C ASP A 41 -33.03 5.83 -40.36
N LEU A 42 -33.72 6.20 -39.30
CA LEU A 42 -35.08 5.70 -39.03
C LEU A 42 -36.11 6.26 -40.00
N ASP A 43 -35.84 7.38 -40.69
CA ASP A 43 -36.68 7.93 -41.76
C ASP A 43 -36.51 7.14 -43.08
N LYS A 44 -35.43 6.36 -43.21
CA LYS A 44 -35.07 5.56 -44.38
C LYS A 44 -34.45 4.20 -43.96
N PRO A 45 -35.26 3.32 -43.39
CA PRO A 45 -34.79 2.05 -42.85
C PRO A 45 -34.19 1.07 -43.87
N GLU A 46 -34.45 1.31 -45.17
CA GLU A 46 -33.88 0.55 -46.30
C GLU A 46 -32.39 0.89 -46.56
N ARG A 47 -31.87 1.94 -45.96
CA ARG A 47 -30.46 2.34 -46.12
C ARG A 47 -29.56 1.50 -45.26
N THR A 48 -28.41 1.11 -45.81
CA THR A 48 -27.36 0.50 -45.03
C THR A 48 -26.92 1.45 -43.88
N PRO A 49 -26.81 0.94 -42.65
CA PRO A 49 -26.28 1.72 -41.56
C PRO A 49 -24.89 2.28 -41.87
N VAL A 50 -24.59 3.46 -41.33
CA VAL A 50 -23.23 3.97 -41.32
C VAL A 50 -22.49 3.34 -40.16
N THR A 51 -21.40 2.62 -40.44
CA THR A 51 -20.62 1.90 -39.44
C THR A 51 -19.32 2.62 -39.15
N TYR A 52 -18.97 2.68 -37.89
CA TYR A 52 -17.64 3.08 -37.38
C TYR A 52 -17.03 1.83 -36.76
N ASP A 53 -16.09 1.24 -37.48
CA ASP A 53 -15.48 -0.06 -37.16
C ASP A 53 -14.28 0.09 -36.23
N ASP A 54 -13.82 -1.04 -35.68
CA ASP A 54 -12.57 -1.20 -34.93
C ASP A 54 -12.47 -0.40 -33.62
N LEU A 55 -13.58 -0.34 -32.88
CA LEU A 55 -13.52 0.13 -31.50
C LEU A 55 -13.00 -1.00 -30.60
N VAL A 56 -11.92 -0.71 -29.90
CA VAL A 56 -11.36 -1.56 -28.87
C VAL A 56 -11.33 -0.77 -27.57
N LEU A 57 -12.01 -1.26 -26.57
CA LEU A 57 -12.01 -0.70 -25.22
C LEU A 57 -11.38 -1.75 -24.30
N ALA A 58 -10.37 -1.39 -23.54
CA ALA A 58 -9.73 -2.27 -22.57
C ALA A 58 -9.77 -1.60 -21.18
N PRO A 59 -10.06 -2.35 -20.14
CA PRO A 59 -9.90 -1.82 -18.79
C PRO A 59 -8.42 -1.54 -18.54
N ILE A 60 -8.13 -0.47 -17.83
CA ILE A 60 -6.80 -0.22 -17.28
C ILE A 60 -6.81 -0.88 -15.90
N PRO A 61 -5.95 -1.88 -15.66
CA PRO A 61 -5.85 -2.49 -14.34
C PRO A 61 -5.51 -1.44 -13.29
N ASP A 62 -6.16 -1.53 -12.15
CA ASP A 62 -5.89 -0.73 -10.97
C ASP A 62 -4.74 -1.39 -10.20
N GLU A 63 -3.58 -0.75 -10.14
CA GLU A 63 -2.38 -1.28 -9.49
C GLU A 63 -2.44 -1.06 -7.98
N PRO A 64 -1.79 -1.94 -7.16
CA PRO A 64 -1.69 -1.71 -5.72
C PRO A 64 -0.92 -0.42 -5.41
N PRO A 65 -1.24 0.26 -4.29
CA PRO A 65 -0.49 1.44 -3.89
C PRO A 65 0.97 1.14 -3.57
N LEU A 66 1.83 2.13 -3.70
CA LEU A 66 3.20 2.13 -3.21
C LEU A 66 3.23 2.83 -1.86
N VAL A 67 3.97 2.27 -0.89
CA VAL A 67 4.25 2.93 0.38
C VAL A 67 5.68 2.68 0.83
N GLU A 68 6.36 3.73 1.26
CA GLU A 68 7.75 3.68 1.70
C GLU A 68 7.96 4.56 2.94
N ILE A 69 8.78 4.09 3.88
CA ILE A 69 9.36 4.93 4.92
C ILE A 69 10.64 5.53 4.35
N THR A 70 10.64 6.83 4.10
CA THR A 70 11.77 7.53 3.47
C THR A 70 12.80 7.99 4.50
N GLU A 71 12.36 8.29 5.74
CA GLU A 71 13.22 8.59 6.88
C GLU A 71 12.62 8.02 8.17
N PRO A 72 13.42 7.44 9.06
CA PRO A 72 14.88 7.24 8.99
C PRO A 72 15.32 6.09 8.08
N ALA A 73 14.40 5.28 7.52
CA ALA A 73 14.64 4.16 6.59
C ALA A 73 15.78 3.22 7.03
N LYS A 74 15.87 2.94 8.32
CA LYS A 74 16.90 2.10 8.95
C LYS A 74 16.47 1.63 10.34
N ASP A 75 17.11 0.57 10.81
CA ASP A 75 16.98 0.15 12.21
C ASP A 75 17.60 1.20 13.15
N LEU A 76 16.95 1.41 14.29
CA LEU A 76 17.31 2.41 15.29
C LEU A 76 17.68 1.74 16.63
N GLN A 77 18.52 2.44 17.39
CA GLN A 77 18.83 2.13 18.78
C GLN A 77 18.57 3.39 19.60
N LEU A 78 17.54 3.38 20.44
CA LEU A 78 17.03 4.58 21.13
C LEU A 78 16.70 4.28 22.59
N PRO A 79 16.83 5.25 23.50
CA PRO A 79 16.32 5.09 24.87
C PRO A 79 14.78 5.05 24.88
N ALA A 80 14.19 4.47 25.94
CA ALA A 80 12.75 4.28 26.07
C ALA A 80 11.94 5.60 26.11
N ASP A 81 12.58 6.74 26.35
CA ASP A 81 12.00 8.07 26.39
C ASP A 81 12.22 8.89 25.11
N ALA A 82 12.73 8.25 24.06
CA ALA A 82 12.98 8.94 22.80
C ALA A 82 11.72 9.25 22.02
N THR A 83 11.78 10.36 21.31
CA THR A 83 10.80 10.76 20.30
C THR A 83 11.53 11.09 19.01
N PHE A 84 11.03 10.62 17.87
CA PHE A 84 11.62 10.89 16.55
C PHE A 84 10.55 10.98 15.46
N LEU A 85 10.94 11.50 14.31
CA LEU A 85 10.05 11.64 13.17
C LEU A 85 10.25 10.48 12.19
N VAL A 86 9.14 9.99 11.65
CA VAL A 86 9.12 9.04 10.53
C VAL A 86 8.47 9.74 9.34
N GLU A 87 9.19 9.81 8.23
CA GLU A 87 8.63 10.31 6.98
C GLU A 87 8.16 9.13 6.13
N VAL A 88 6.92 9.23 5.66
CA VAL A 88 6.27 8.22 4.84
C VAL A 88 5.88 8.83 3.50
N PHE A 89 6.23 8.17 2.43
CA PHE A 89 5.74 8.45 1.09
C PHE A 89 4.74 7.37 0.68
N ALA A 90 3.61 7.78 0.13
CA ALA A 90 2.62 6.88 -0.46
C ALA A 90 2.20 7.42 -1.83
N ALA A 91 1.96 6.52 -2.79
CA ALA A 91 1.50 6.85 -4.15
C ALA A 91 0.57 5.76 -4.68
N ASP A 92 -0.37 6.15 -5.55
CA ASP A 92 -1.33 5.27 -6.19
C ASP A 92 -1.81 5.87 -7.52
N ASP A 93 -2.11 5.04 -8.52
CA ASP A 93 -2.52 5.50 -9.84
C ASP A 93 -3.98 5.99 -9.88
N HIS A 94 -4.85 5.52 -8.96
CA HIS A 94 -6.25 5.93 -8.85
C HIS A 94 -6.53 6.78 -7.61
N GLY A 95 -5.85 6.53 -6.49
CA GLY A 95 -5.92 7.34 -5.28
C GLY A 95 -5.78 6.53 -3.99
N ILE A 96 -5.04 7.10 -3.05
CA ILE A 96 -4.82 6.55 -1.72
C ILE A 96 -6.07 6.79 -0.88
N SER A 97 -6.59 5.75 -0.21
CA SER A 97 -7.70 5.88 0.72
C SER A 97 -7.25 6.14 2.15
N ASP A 98 -6.22 5.43 2.60
CA ASP A 98 -5.63 5.63 3.93
C ASP A 98 -4.16 5.25 3.98
N VAL A 99 -3.44 5.85 4.94
CA VAL A 99 -2.08 5.45 5.31
C VAL A 99 -2.02 5.26 6.83
N ARG A 100 -1.42 4.16 7.27
CA ARG A 100 -1.32 3.78 8.68
C ARG A 100 0.11 3.43 9.05
N MET A 101 0.48 3.70 10.30
CA MET A 101 1.68 3.14 10.92
C MET A 101 1.27 1.89 11.70
N ARG A 102 1.95 0.77 11.46
CA ARG A 102 1.83 -0.45 12.27
C ARG A 102 3.08 -0.58 13.12
N ILE A 103 2.86 -0.84 14.40
CA ILE A 103 3.91 -1.00 15.40
C ILE A 103 3.65 -2.30 16.14
N GLU A 104 4.67 -3.13 16.26
CA GLU A 104 4.55 -4.41 16.97
C GLU A 104 5.59 -4.50 18.07
N HIS A 105 5.15 -4.95 19.25
CA HIS A 105 5.99 -5.14 20.42
C HIS A 105 5.47 -6.31 21.25
N ALA A 106 6.35 -7.24 21.62
CA ALA A 106 6.06 -8.38 22.50
C ALA A 106 4.86 -9.26 22.06
N GLY A 107 4.50 -9.27 20.77
CA GLY A 107 3.38 -10.01 20.20
C GLY A 107 2.07 -9.21 20.09
N ASP A 108 2.05 -8.00 20.61
CA ASP A 108 0.96 -7.05 20.40
C ASP A 108 1.22 -6.21 19.14
N SER A 109 0.16 -5.90 18.39
CA SER A 109 0.21 -5.08 17.18
C SER A 109 -0.75 -3.90 17.31
N GLU A 110 -0.27 -2.71 17.06
CA GLU A 110 -1.04 -1.47 17.03
C GLU A 110 -1.00 -0.88 15.62
N GLU A 111 -2.12 -0.37 15.14
CA GLU A 111 -2.20 0.42 13.92
C GLU A 111 -2.72 1.82 14.24
N GLU A 112 -2.01 2.83 13.79
CA GLU A 112 -2.40 4.23 13.92
C GLU A 112 -2.56 4.84 12.53
N THR A 113 -3.75 5.36 12.23
CA THR A 113 -4.03 6.02 10.97
C THR A 113 -3.42 7.42 10.97
N ILE A 114 -2.58 7.71 9.98
CA ILE A 114 -1.89 8.99 9.83
C ILE A 114 -2.43 9.83 8.68
N PHE A 115 -3.25 9.24 7.81
CA PHE A 115 -3.87 9.91 6.69
C PHE A 115 -5.17 9.21 6.28
N VAL A 116 -6.23 9.97 6.09
CA VAL A 116 -7.50 9.56 5.48
C VAL A 116 -8.05 10.75 4.71
N GLU A 117 -7.75 10.83 3.44
CA GLU A 117 -8.43 11.73 2.50
C GLU A 117 -8.49 11.02 1.14
N PRO A 118 -9.67 10.62 0.68
CA PRO A 118 -9.79 9.90 -0.57
C PRO A 118 -9.36 10.78 -1.76
N MET A 119 -8.69 10.15 -2.74
CA MET A 119 -8.37 10.69 -4.06
C MET A 119 -7.03 11.45 -4.22
N GLU A 120 -6.16 11.52 -3.23
CA GLU A 120 -4.78 11.97 -3.48
C GLU A 120 -3.94 10.83 -4.08
N LYS A 121 -3.27 11.11 -5.22
CA LYS A 121 -2.43 10.14 -5.91
C LYS A 121 -1.03 10.01 -5.32
N GLU A 122 -0.57 11.04 -4.64
CA GLU A 122 0.73 11.07 -3.97
C GLU A 122 0.63 11.84 -2.66
N LYS A 123 1.23 11.31 -1.61
CA LYS A 123 1.29 11.97 -0.30
C LYS A 123 2.64 11.75 0.39
N ARG A 124 3.13 12.83 1.01
CA ARG A 124 4.23 12.77 1.98
C ARG A 124 3.69 13.12 3.35
N LEU A 125 3.98 12.27 4.32
CA LEU A 125 3.43 12.34 5.67
C LEU A 125 4.56 12.29 6.67
N THR A 126 4.36 12.96 7.80
CA THR A 126 5.28 12.90 8.93
C THR A 126 4.54 12.32 10.13
N TYR A 127 5.04 11.25 10.70
CA TYR A 127 4.54 10.63 11.91
C TYR A 127 5.51 10.89 13.06
N VAL A 128 4.97 11.31 14.20
CA VAL A 128 5.75 11.51 15.43
C VAL A 128 5.75 10.18 16.19
N PHE A 129 6.87 9.50 16.17
CA PHE A 129 7.03 8.25 16.91
C PHE A 129 7.50 8.55 18.33
N ASP A 130 6.63 8.36 19.33
CA ASP A 130 6.92 8.58 20.74
C ASP A 130 7.01 7.24 21.47
N LEU A 131 8.20 6.92 22.00
CA LEU A 131 8.44 5.70 22.77
C LEU A 131 7.90 5.79 24.20
N ASN A 132 7.77 7.01 24.76
CA ASN A 132 7.30 7.21 26.14
C ASN A 132 5.89 6.69 26.41
N VAL A 133 5.05 6.62 25.39
CA VAL A 133 3.65 6.18 25.54
C VAL A 133 3.51 4.66 25.72
N ARG A 134 4.63 3.92 25.64
CA ARG A 134 4.68 2.47 25.74
C ARG A 134 5.47 2.01 26.96
N PRO A 135 5.04 0.96 27.65
CA PRO A 135 5.79 0.38 28.76
C PRO A 135 6.99 -0.44 28.25
N LEU A 136 8.07 0.23 27.88
CA LEU A 136 9.27 -0.37 27.31
C LEU A 136 10.36 -0.58 28.36
N ALA A 137 11.02 -1.74 28.25
CA ALA A 137 12.21 -2.08 29.03
C ALA A 137 13.47 -2.03 28.15
N VAL A 138 14.62 -1.84 28.79
CA VAL A 138 15.92 -1.92 28.11
C VAL A 138 16.11 -3.32 27.52
N GLY A 139 16.44 -3.39 26.25
CA GLY A 139 16.60 -4.62 25.48
C GLY A 139 15.34 -5.03 24.73
N ASP A 140 14.22 -4.35 24.91
CA ASP A 140 13.05 -4.58 24.08
C ASP A 140 13.33 -4.23 22.60
N VAL A 141 12.65 -4.94 21.72
CA VAL A 141 12.72 -4.69 20.27
C VAL A 141 11.31 -4.50 19.75
N LEU A 142 11.08 -3.34 19.16
CA LEU A 142 9.86 -3.04 18.44
C LEU A 142 10.11 -3.20 16.94
N THR A 143 9.05 -3.51 16.19
CA THR A 143 9.04 -3.35 14.73
C THR A 143 8.08 -2.23 14.34
N TYR A 144 8.37 -1.56 13.23
CA TYR A 144 7.46 -0.59 12.65
C TYR A 144 7.49 -0.62 11.13
N MET A 145 6.35 -0.39 10.52
CA MET A 145 6.15 -0.31 9.08
C MET A 145 5.00 0.64 8.75
N ALA A 146 4.97 1.12 7.52
CA ALA A 146 3.84 1.85 6.97
C ALA A 146 2.96 0.94 6.12
N LEU A 147 1.66 1.18 6.15
CA LEU A 147 0.65 0.52 5.35
C LEU A 147 -0.08 1.59 4.53
N ALA A 148 -0.43 1.30 3.28
CA ALA A 148 -1.31 2.14 2.48
C ALA A 148 -2.39 1.29 1.82
N SER A 149 -3.61 1.83 1.78
CA SER A 149 -4.72 1.24 1.05
C SER A 149 -5.16 2.18 -0.06
N ASP A 150 -5.54 1.62 -1.21
CA ASP A 150 -6.13 2.35 -2.32
C ASP A 150 -7.65 2.54 -2.17
N ASN A 151 -8.27 3.13 -3.17
CA ASN A 151 -9.71 3.35 -3.24
C ASN A 151 -10.45 2.36 -4.14
N LYS A 152 -9.82 1.25 -4.51
CA LYS A 152 -10.42 0.23 -5.38
C LYS A 152 -11.67 -0.38 -4.76
N GLU A 153 -12.69 -0.56 -5.57
CA GLU A 153 -13.92 -1.25 -5.20
C GLU A 153 -14.08 -2.56 -6.00
N PRO A 154 -14.68 -3.62 -5.41
CA PRO A 154 -15.29 -3.71 -4.07
C PRO A 154 -14.27 -3.97 -2.94
N GLU A 155 -13.03 -4.30 -3.26
CA GLU A 155 -11.97 -4.61 -2.28
C GLU A 155 -10.77 -3.73 -2.54
N SER A 156 -10.41 -2.90 -1.54
CA SER A 156 -9.20 -2.09 -1.59
C SER A 156 -7.95 -2.97 -1.55
N GLN A 157 -6.91 -2.54 -2.27
CA GLN A 157 -5.61 -3.19 -2.25
C GLN A 157 -4.76 -2.60 -1.13
N LEU A 158 -3.97 -3.44 -0.48
CA LEU A 158 -3.11 -3.06 0.63
C LEU A 158 -1.64 -3.24 0.24
N ALA A 159 -0.85 -2.20 0.42
CA ALA A 159 0.60 -2.25 0.34
C ALA A 159 1.25 -2.05 1.70
N ARG A 160 2.49 -2.55 1.83
CA ARG A 160 3.32 -2.47 3.03
C ARG A 160 4.71 -1.96 2.67
N SER A 161 5.28 -1.11 3.52
CA SER A 161 6.68 -0.71 3.39
C SER A 161 7.61 -1.83 3.86
N GLU A 162 8.91 -1.61 3.73
CA GLU A 162 9.90 -2.39 4.48
C GLU A 162 9.64 -2.29 5.99
N ILE A 163 10.05 -3.35 6.71
CA ILE A 163 9.98 -3.42 8.16
C ILE A 163 11.29 -2.97 8.79
N TYR A 164 11.21 -2.10 9.79
CA TYR A 164 12.34 -1.59 10.55
C TYR A 164 12.21 -1.94 12.03
N PHE A 165 13.35 -1.89 12.72
CA PHE A 165 13.43 -2.27 14.13
C PHE A 165 13.92 -1.10 14.98
N ILE A 166 13.39 -1.04 16.22
CA ILE A 166 13.88 -0.16 17.27
C ILE A 166 14.31 -1.04 18.44
N GLU A 167 15.59 -0.97 18.80
CA GLU A 167 16.14 -1.62 20.00
C GLU A 167 16.21 -0.58 21.11
N VAL A 168 15.60 -0.89 22.26
CA VAL A 168 15.55 0.02 23.42
C VAL A 168 16.85 -0.03 24.20
N LEU A 169 17.56 1.08 24.24
CA LEU A 169 18.81 1.22 24.98
C LEU A 169 18.59 1.78 26.39
N PRO A 170 19.57 1.63 27.30
CA PRO A 170 19.57 2.37 28.56
C PRO A 170 19.55 3.89 28.31
N PRO A 171 18.91 4.68 29.21
CA PRO A 171 18.96 6.14 29.11
C PRO A 171 20.41 6.64 29.16
N GLU A 172 20.73 7.63 28.31
CA GLU A 172 22.04 8.27 28.32
C GLU A 172 22.30 8.90 29.70
N GLY A 173 23.34 8.48 30.37
CA GLY A 173 23.77 9.04 31.69
C GLY A 173 24.03 8.01 32.78
N ASN A 174 23.80 6.73 32.59
CA ASN A 174 24.10 5.69 33.57
C ASN A 174 25.23 4.75 33.15
N SER A 175 26.25 5.27 32.46
CA SER A 175 27.56 4.64 32.51
C SER A 175 28.13 4.96 33.93
N THR A 176 27.74 4.16 34.91
CA THR A 176 28.56 4.06 36.11
C THR A 176 29.92 3.52 35.64
N ASP A 177 30.91 4.41 35.62
CA ASP A 177 32.31 4.04 35.73
C ASP A 177 32.42 3.11 36.96
N ALA A 178 32.21 1.82 36.76
CA ALA A 178 32.63 0.80 37.69
C ALA A 178 34.16 0.68 37.49
N ASP A 179 34.85 1.51 38.29
CA ASP A 179 36.26 1.38 38.55
C ASP A 179 36.70 -0.06 38.79
N GLY A 180 37.82 -0.38 38.19
CA GLY A 180 38.64 -1.55 38.21
C GLY A 180 38.36 -2.66 39.25
N GLY A 181 38.14 -3.80 38.70
CA GLY A 181 38.25 -5.07 39.42
C GLY A 181 38.48 -6.20 38.41
N ASP A 182 39.77 -6.51 38.16
CA ASP A 182 40.19 -7.75 37.50
C ASP A 182 39.52 -8.92 38.17
N MET A 183 38.53 -9.54 37.50
CA MET A 183 38.15 -10.94 37.71
C MET A 183 38.07 -11.61 36.33
N GLU A 184 39.16 -12.33 36.02
CA GLU A 184 39.15 -13.39 35.01
C GLU A 184 38.08 -14.41 35.37
N GLY A 185 36.93 -14.26 34.75
CA GLY A 185 35.89 -15.29 34.68
C GLY A 185 35.43 -15.36 33.23
N GLU A 186 35.88 -16.40 32.51
CA GLU A 186 35.31 -16.74 31.20
C GLU A 186 33.81 -17.07 31.38
N SER A 187 32.98 -16.04 31.49
CA SER A 187 31.57 -16.18 31.14
C SER A 187 31.46 -16.15 29.62
N LYS A 188 31.12 -17.27 29.01
CA LYS A 188 30.62 -17.29 27.65
C LYS A 188 29.32 -16.48 27.61
N GLU A 189 29.42 -15.17 27.57
CA GLU A 189 28.33 -14.31 27.12
C GLU A 189 28.10 -14.70 25.67
N ILE A 190 27.08 -15.54 25.46
CA ILE A 190 26.46 -15.59 24.11
C ILE A 190 26.02 -14.16 23.86
N PRO A 191 26.59 -13.47 22.87
CA PRO A 191 26.31 -12.05 22.74
C PRO A 191 24.82 -11.92 22.43
N VAL A 192 24.07 -11.40 23.39
CA VAL A 192 22.62 -11.10 23.25
C VAL A 192 22.39 -10.35 21.96
N ARG A 193 23.33 -9.48 21.59
CA ARG A 193 23.37 -8.77 20.29
C ARG A 193 23.35 -9.69 19.07
N ASP A 194 24.12 -10.79 19.07
CA ASP A 194 24.10 -11.74 17.95
C ASP A 194 22.78 -12.49 17.85
N PHE A 195 22.15 -12.75 18.99
CA PHE A 195 20.81 -13.35 19.01
C PHE A 195 19.76 -12.38 18.47
N ILE A 196 19.78 -11.13 18.92
CA ILE A 196 18.88 -10.05 18.41
C ILE A 196 19.05 -9.89 16.90
N ASN A 197 20.29 -9.82 16.42
CA ASN A 197 20.55 -9.66 14.98
C ASN A 197 20.07 -10.85 14.15
N LYS A 198 20.22 -12.08 14.66
CA LYS A 198 19.69 -13.29 14.03
C LYS A 198 18.17 -13.27 13.99
N THR A 199 17.53 -12.88 15.10
CA THR A 199 16.08 -12.78 15.19
C THR A 199 15.52 -11.75 14.21
N LYS A 200 16.12 -10.55 14.16
CA LYS A 200 15.77 -9.51 13.17
C LYS A 200 15.87 -10.04 11.73
N LYS A 201 16.93 -10.77 11.42
CA LYS A 201 17.11 -11.37 10.10
C LYS A 201 16.03 -12.40 9.76
N ILE A 202 15.64 -13.23 10.72
CA ILE A 202 14.56 -14.22 10.54
C ILE A 202 13.23 -13.50 10.31
N ILE A 203 12.89 -12.51 11.14
CA ILE A 203 11.65 -11.72 11.00
C ILE A 203 11.60 -11.08 9.61
N ARG A 204 12.67 -10.40 9.18
CA ARG A 204 12.73 -9.75 7.88
C ARG A 204 12.56 -10.76 6.73
N SER A 205 13.30 -11.87 6.75
CA SER A 205 13.18 -12.89 5.71
C SER A 205 11.80 -13.58 5.68
N THR A 206 11.15 -13.72 6.82
CA THR A 206 9.78 -14.25 6.90
C THR A 206 8.78 -13.24 6.33
N TYR A 207 8.96 -11.98 6.64
CA TYR A 207 8.15 -10.89 6.13
C TYR A 207 8.26 -10.76 4.60
N ASP A 208 9.47 -10.78 4.06
CA ASP A 208 9.73 -10.75 2.61
C ASP A 208 9.06 -11.94 1.91
N ALA A 209 9.19 -13.15 2.48
CA ALA A 209 8.52 -14.35 1.94
C ALA A 209 6.98 -14.27 2.00
N MET A 210 6.43 -13.58 2.98
CA MET A 210 4.98 -13.33 3.04
C MET A 210 4.53 -12.38 1.93
N LEU A 211 5.28 -11.31 1.67
CA LEU A 211 5.00 -10.38 0.58
C LEU A 211 5.04 -11.08 -0.79
N GLU A 212 6.10 -11.85 -1.06
CA GLU A 212 6.21 -12.65 -2.29
C GLU A 212 5.04 -13.64 -2.47
N THR A 213 4.54 -14.21 -1.37
CA THR A 213 3.42 -15.16 -1.41
C THR A 213 2.07 -14.46 -1.66
N GLU A 214 1.91 -13.22 -1.21
CA GLU A 214 0.73 -12.40 -1.48
C GLU A 214 0.70 -11.94 -2.94
N GLU A 215 1.84 -11.62 -3.55
CA GLU A 215 1.96 -11.28 -4.97
C GLU A 215 1.58 -12.46 -5.88
N ILE A 216 2.07 -13.68 -5.58
CA ILE A 216 1.80 -14.89 -6.38
C ILE A 216 0.30 -15.28 -6.38
N LYS A 217 -0.46 -14.90 -5.35
CA LYS A 217 -1.90 -15.21 -5.28
C LYS A 217 -2.78 -14.25 -6.08
N LYS A 218 -2.21 -13.16 -6.60
CA LYS A 218 -2.93 -12.13 -7.38
C LYS A 218 -2.86 -12.36 -8.90
N ASP A 219 -1.99 -13.28 -9.37
CA ASP A 219 -1.90 -13.77 -10.74
C ASP A 219 -2.82 -15.02 -10.95
#